data_d8711195bbda9dd3446dcc27ed58a87a
#
_entry.id   d8711195bbda9dd3446dcc27ed58a87a
#
_cell.length_a   1.000
_cell.length_b   1.000
_cell.length_c   1.000
_cell.angle_alpha   90.00
_cell.angle_beta   90.00
_cell.angle_gamma   90.00
#
_symmetry.space_group_name_H-M   'P 1'
#
loop_
_entity.id
_entity.type
_entity.pdbx_description
1 polymer ?
#
loop_
_entity_poly.entity_id
_entity_poly.type
_entity_poly.pdbx_seq_one_letter_code
_entity_poly.pdbx_strand_id
1 'polypeptide(L)'
;MGIGALVLFAITKGMIEPLANLAEIAHLVGQGNFDVKMTKTDSLDEVGVVTRAFNTMVESLGEYVVRTKESMEKEQQMMEKELLMKNHLKEAQLKYLQSQINPHFLFNSLNAGVQLAMMEDAEKTCIFVEKMADFFRYNVKKGLEDASLGEELTAVENYIYILNVRFAGDIHFTKKVDESIMECRVPSMILQPLVENAVNHGIRNIDWEGKILLEITGLEDNILIRVKDNGKGMSEERIREVLDGCMEDTGEQSDSTGVGMNNVISRLELYYDKKNLVEINSPGENMGTEIILTLPRTGGEK
;
A
#
# COMPACT_ATOMS: atom_id res chain seq x y z
N MET A 1 82.41 -24.00 -19.83
CA MET A 1 81.26 -23.87 -18.92
C MET A 1 80.60 -22.46 -18.93
N GLY A 2 81.24 -21.35 -19.30
CA GLY A 2 80.72 -20.01 -19.29
C GLY A 2 79.59 -19.70 -20.34
N ILE A 3 79.76 -20.25 -21.56
CA ILE A 3 78.82 -19.90 -22.65
C ILE A 3 77.41 -20.46 -22.41
N GLY A 4 77.28 -21.71 -21.87
CA GLY A 4 75.99 -22.29 -21.54
C GLY A 4 75.24 -21.56 -20.45
N ALA A 5 75.93 -21.04 -19.41
CA ALA A 5 75.34 -20.20 -18.35
C ALA A 5 74.83 -18.87 -18.88
N LEU A 6 75.55 -18.24 -19.81
CA LEU A 6 75.17 -16.97 -20.43
C LEU A 6 73.90 -17.11 -21.35
N VAL A 7 73.85 -18.21 -22.11
CA VAL A 7 72.66 -18.53 -22.96
C VAL A 7 71.45 -18.81 -22.08
N LEU A 8 71.63 -19.59 -21.00
CA LEU A 8 70.54 -19.88 -20.07
C LEU A 8 70.00 -18.59 -19.39
N PHE A 9 70.90 -17.70 -18.97
CA PHE A 9 70.57 -16.42 -18.40
C PHE A 9 69.79 -15.50 -19.39
N ALA A 10 70.20 -15.49 -20.65
CA ALA A 10 69.56 -14.71 -21.70
C ALA A 10 68.12 -15.24 -22.01
N ILE A 11 67.93 -16.57 -22.06
CA ILE A 11 66.64 -17.20 -22.25
C ILE A 11 65.71 -16.91 -21.04
N THR A 12 66.23 -17.04 -19.83
CA THR A 12 65.43 -16.81 -18.61
C THR A 12 64.94 -15.39 -18.54
N LYS A 13 65.80 -14.37 -18.76
CA LYS A 13 65.46 -12.95 -18.73
C LYS A 13 64.65 -12.50 -19.94
N GLY A 14 64.91 -13.05 -21.12
CA GLY A 14 64.26 -12.61 -22.37
C GLY A 14 62.90 -13.23 -22.62
N MET A 15 62.67 -14.47 -22.13
CA MET A 15 61.42 -15.18 -22.43
C MET A 15 60.64 -15.64 -21.20
N ILE A 16 61.29 -16.17 -20.17
CA ILE A 16 60.57 -16.78 -19.04
C ILE A 16 60.01 -15.70 -18.10
N GLU A 17 60.77 -14.69 -17.74
CA GLU A 17 60.36 -13.63 -16.84
C GLU A 17 59.19 -12.80 -17.37
N PRO A 18 59.11 -12.36 -18.65
CA PRO A 18 57.97 -11.68 -19.22
C PRO A 18 56.70 -12.54 -19.27
N LEU A 19 56.85 -13.86 -19.55
CA LEU A 19 55.69 -14.80 -19.55
C LEU A 19 55.13 -15.02 -18.14
N ALA A 20 55.97 -15.10 -17.12
CA ALA A 20 55.56 -15.23 -15.74
C ALA A 20 54.80 -13.95 -15.27
N ASN A 21 55.30 -12.76 -15.64
CA ASN A 21 54.60 -11.49 -15.37
C ASN A 21 53.24 -11.41 -16.09
N LEU A 22 53.15 -11.90 -17.33
CA LEU A 22 51.91 -11.95 -18.09
C LEU A 22 50.88 -12.83 -17.39
N ALA A 23 51.28 -14.00 -16.86
CA ALA A 23 50.40 -14.90 -16.12
C ALA A 23 49.89 -14.25 -14.80
N GLU A 24 50.77 -13.53 -14.08
CA GLU A 24 50.38 -12.83 -12.85
C GLU A 24 49.38 -11.69 -13.14
N ILE A 25 49.63 -10.86 -14.14
CA ILE A 25 48.75 -9.77 -14.52
C ILE A 25 47.40 -10.33 -15.07
N ALA A 26 47.44 -11.40 -15.86
CA ALA A 26 46.23 -12.07 -16.31
C ALA A 26 45.37 -12.60 -15.14
N HIS A 27 46.02 -13.07 -14.07
CA HIS A 27 45.31 -13.46 -12.84
C HIS A 27 44.64 -12.27 -12.15
N LEU A 28 45.31 -11.12 -12.04
CA LEU A 28 44.76 -9.88 -11.47
C LEU A 28 43.59 -9.33 -12.30
N VAL A 29 43.70 -9.35 -13.63
CA VAL A 29 42.61 -8.99 -14.55
C VAL A 29 41.42 -9.92 -14.37
N GLY A 30 41.63 -11.22 -14.19
CA GLY A 30 40.61 -12.21 -13.90
C GLY A 30 39.89 -11.95 -12.56
N GLN A 31 40.52 -11.25 -11.62
CA GLN A 31 39.92 -10.79 -10.35
C GLN A 31 39.19 -9.44 -10.48
N GLY A 32 39.15 -8.86 -11.69
CA GLY A 32 38.44 -7.59 -11.95
C GLY A 32 39.35 -6.34 -11.80
N ASN A 33 40.67 -6.52 -11.63
CA ASN A 33 41.57 -5.38 -11.60
C ASN A 33 42.11 -5.08 -13.01
N PHE A 34 41.54 -4.08 -13.68
CA PHE A 34 41.88 -3.65 -15.03
C PHE A 34 42.92 -2.50 -15.07
N ASP A 35 43.34 -1.95 -13.90
CA ASP A 35 44.33 -0.86 -13.83
C ASP A 35 45.79 -1.35 -13.89
N VAL A 36 45.99 -2.62 -14.17
CA VAL A 36 47.27 -3.27 -14.27
C VAL A 36 47.78 -3.25 -15.72
N LYS A 37 49.04 -2.82 -15.90
CA LYS A 37 49.72 -2.88 -17.21
C LYS A 37 51.06 -3.62 -17.08
N MET A 38 51.37 -4.43 -18.07
CA MET A 38 52.74 -4.98 -18.16
C MET A 38 53.71 -3.87 -18.40
N THR A 39 54.74 -3.77 -17.52
CA THR A 39 55.85 -2.84 -17.69
C THR A 39 56.61 -3.21 -18.93
N LYS A 40 56.72 -2.25 -19.82
CA LYS A 40 57.53 -2.15 -21.03
C LYS A 40 58.31 -3.37 -21.48
N THR A 41 57.99 -3.84 -22.64
CA THR A 41 58.98 -4.42 -23.51
C THR A 41 59.09 -3.52 -24.76
N ASP A 42 60.12 -2.69 -24.81
CA ASP A 42 60.59 -2.07 -26.04
C ASP A 42 61.22 -3.13 -26.98
N SER A 43 60.99 -4.39 -26.69
CA SER A 43 61.42 -5.51 -27.47
C SER A 43 60.64 -5.60 -28.78
N LEU A 44 61.33 -5.72 -29.87
CA LEU A 44 60.81 -5.92 -31.23
C LEU A 44 60.52 -7.37 -31.52
N ASP A 45 60.73 -8.26 -30.56
CA ASP A 45 60.51 -9.70 -30.67
C ASP A 45 59.05 -10.09 -30.46
N GLU A 46 58.75 -11.37 -30.56
CA GLU A 46 57.42 -11.96 -30.40
C GLU A 46 56.83 -11.68 -28.99
N VAL A 47 57.67 -11.62 -27.95
CA VAL A 47 57.23 -11.32 -26.59
C VAL A 47 56.75 -9.88 -26.48
N GLY A 48 57.41 -8.92 -27.13
CA GLY A 48 56.95 -7.54 -27.20
C GLY A 48 55.62 -7.39 -27.94
N VAL A 49 55.39 -8.15 -28.99
CA VAL A 49 54.11 -8.15 -29.69
C VAL A 49 52.96 -8.66 -28.81
N VAL A 50 53.18 -9.79 -28.11
CA VAL A 50 52.19 -10.36 -27.17
C VAL A 50 51.90 -9.40 -26.03
N THR A 51 52.91 -8.75 -25.47
CA THR A 51 52.72 -7.79 -24.37
C THR A 51 51.88 -6.57 -24.79
N ARG A 52 52.14 -6.00 -25.97
CA ARG A 52 51.33 -4.89 -26.51
C ARG A 52 49.90 -5.31 -26.75
N ALA A 53 49.67 -6.45 -27.40
CA ALA A 53 48.35 -6.96 -27.65
C ALA A 53 47.56 -7.24 -26.35
N PHE A 54 48.23 -7.80 -25.33
CA PHE A 54 47.62 -8.03 -24.02
C PHE A 54 47.24 -6.72 -23.30
N ASN A 55 48.13 -5.73 -23.28
CA ASN A 55 47.83 -4.42 -22.69
C ASN A 55 46.63 -3.74 -23.37
N THR A 56 46.57 -3.76 -24.71
CA THR A 56 45.42 -3.24 -25.47
C THR A 56 44.11 -3.99 -25.12
N MET A 57 44.20 -5.29 -24.96
CA MET A 57 43.03 -6.11 -24.57
C MET A 57 42.54 -5.74 -23.15
N VAL A 58 43.45 -5.59 -22.17
CA VAL A 58 43.13 -5.20 -20.79
C VAL A 58 42.49 -3.80 -20.76
N GLU A 59 43.04 -2.86 -21.51
CA GLU A 59 42.50 -1.51 -21.61
C GLU A 59 41.11 -1.50 -22.20
N SER A 60 40.88 -2.22 -23.31
CA SER A 60 39.58 -2.38 -23.93
C SER A 60 38.55 -3.05 -23.03
N LEU A 61 38.96 -4.06 -22.24
CA LEU A 61 38.11 -4.71 -21.24
C LEU A 61 37.73 -3.75 -20.13
N GLY A 62 38.69 -2.98 -19.61
CA GLY A 62 38.41 -1.96 -18.59
C GLY A 62 37.38 -0.92 -19.06
N GLU A 63 37.58 -0.37 -20.28
CA GLU A 63 36.62 0.55 -20.87
C GLU A 63 35.24 -0.07 -21.06
N TYR A 64 35.16 -1.32 -21.49
CA TYR A 64 33.90 -2.04 -21.68
C TYR A 64 33.15 -2.22 -20.37
N VAL A 65 33.86 -2.61 -19.29
CA VAL A 65 33.27 -2.78 -17.96
C VAL A 65 32.72 -1.45 -17.42
N VAL A 66 33.48 -0.36 -17.55
CA VAL A 66 33.04 0.97 -17.12
C VAL A 66 31.77 1.39 -17.90
N ARG A 67 31.76 1.27 -19.23
CA ARG A 67 30.60 1.57 -20.06
C ARG A 67 29.37 0.75 -19.71
N THR A 68 29.57 -0.55 -19.46
CA THR A 68 28.47 -1.43 -19.10
C THR A 68 27.88 -1.03 -17.76
N LYS A 69 28.72 -0.70 -16.78
CA LYS A 69 28.28 -0.23 -15.47
C LYS A 69 27.48 1.08 -15.56
N GLU A 70 27.99 2.07 -16.29
CA GLU A 70 27.29 3.34 -16.52
C GLU A 70 25.94 3.15 -17.24
N SER A 71 25.91 2.21 -18.20
CA SER A 71 24.66 1.88 -18.91
C SER A 71 23.63 1.25 -17.98
N MET A 72 24.06 0.31 -17.12
CA MET A 72 23.17 -0.35 -16.13
C MET A 72 22.65 0.66 -15.09
N GLU A 73 23.50 1.56 -14.60
CA GLU A 73 23.08 2.61 -13.66
C GLU A 73 22.04 3.57 -14.29
N LYS A 74 22.24 3.94 -15.58
CA LYS A 74 21.25 4.76 -16.31
C LYS A 74 19.94 4.02 -16.52
N GLU A 75 19.99 2.73 -16.85
CA GLU A 75 18.80 1.92 -17.05
C GLU A 75 17.99 1.77 -15.75
N GLN A 76 18.69 1.54 -14.63
CA GLN A 76 18.06 1.49 -13.30
C GLN A 76 17.38 2.83 -12.95
N GLN A 77 18.08 3.97 -13.16
CA GLN A 77 17.50 5.29 -12.91
C GLN A 77 16.29 5.59 -13.81
N MET A 78 16.31 5.13 -15.06
CA MET A 78 15.16 5.27 -15.96
C MET A 78 13.98 4.43 -15.49
N MET A 79 14.22 3.20 -15.04
CA MET A 79 13.18 2.31 -14.52
C MET A 79 12.53 2.87 -13.25
N GLU A 80 13.31 3.44 -12.33
CA GLU A 80 12.78 4.12 -11.14
C GLU A 80 11.90 5.32 -11.51
N LYS A 81 12.36 6.15 -12.46
CA LYS A 81 11.56 7.30 -12.94
C LYS A 81 10.28 6.87 -13.64
N GLU A 82 10.33 5.80 -14.42
CA GLU A 82 9.14 5.25 -15.10
C GLU A 82 8.11 4.75 -14.08
N LEU A 83 8.56 4.03 -13.05
CA LEU A 83 7.68 3.56 -11.97
C LEU A 83 7.03 4.73 -11.21
N LEU A 84 7.82 5.76 -10.88
CA LEU A 84 7.32 6.97 -10.21
C LEU A 84 6.27 7.68 -11.08
N MET A 85 6.58 7.86 -12.37
CA MET A 85 5.66 8.49 -13.33
C MET A 85 4.35 7.70 -13.45
N LYS A 86 4.43 6.36 -13.48
CA LYS A 86 3.26 5.48 -13.56
C LYS A 86 2.37 5.58 -12.32
N ASN A 87 2.98 5.72 -11.15
CA ASN A 87 2.25 5.96 -9.90
C ASN A 87 1.56 7.33 -9.91
N HIS A 88 2.26 8.39 -10.28
CA HIS A 88 1.65 9.73 -10.40
C HIS A 88 0.52 9.77 -11.43
N LEU A 89 0.66 9.04 -12.55
CA LEU A 89 -0.41 8.94 -13.55
C LEU A 89 -1.65 8.24 -12.97
N LYS A 90 -1.47 7.15 -12.23
CA LYS A 90 -2.57 6.46 -11.54
C LYS A 90 -3.26 7.38 -10.53
N GLU A 91 -2.50 8.09 -9.71
CA GLU A 91 -3.05 9.06 -8.75
C GLU A 91 -3.84 10.17 -9.45
N ALA A 92 -3.29 10.74 -10.54
CA ALA A 92 -3.96 11.76 -11.33
C ALA A 92 -5.24 11.23 -11.98
N GLN A 93 -5.24 9.99 -12.49
CA GLN A 93 -6.43 9.35 -13.06
C GLN A 93 -7.51 9.14 -11.99
N LEU A 94 -7.14 8.65 -10.81
CA LEU A 94 -8.08 8.48 -9.68
C LEU A 94 -8.67 9.82 -9.25
N LYS A 95 -7.84 10.85 -9.13
CA LYS A 95 -8.28 12.21 -8.78
C LYS A 95 -9.19 12.82 -9.86
N TYR A 96 -8.90 12.56 -11.15
CA TYR A 96 -9.75 12.96 -12.25
C TYR A 96 -11.12 12.26 -12.21
N LEU A 97 -11.14 10.93 -12.00
CA LEU A 97 -12.39 10.17 -11.88
C LEU A 97 -13.23 10.64 -10.67
N GLN A 98 -12.60 10.90 -9.54
CA GLN A 98 -13.27 11.49 -8.36
C GLN A 98 -13.84 12.89 -8.64
N SER A 99 -13.17 13.70 -9.48
CA SER A 99 -13.63 15.04 -9.84
C SER A 99 -14.80 15.07 -10.84
N GLN A 100 -15.09 13.96 -11.53
CA GLN A 100 -16.23 13.88 -12.46
C GLN A 100 -17.60 14.00 -11.75
N ILE A 101 -17.66 13.60 -10.48
CA ILE A 101 -18.82 13.96 -9.64
C ILE A 101 -18.50 15.37 -9.11
N ASN A 102 -19.18 16.39 -9.60
CA ASN A 102 -19.02 17.74 -9.10
C ASN A 102 -19.60 17.83 -7.67
N PRO A 103 -18.75 17.78 -6.61
CA PRO A 103 -19.26 17.73 -5.22
C PRO A 103 -20.07 18.98 -4.87
N HIS A 104 -19.67 20.14 -5.41
CA HIS A 104 -20.34 21.39 -5.20
C HIS A 104 -21.76 21.41 -5.78
N PHE A 105 -21.96 20.85 -6.97
CA PHE A 105 -23.28 20.72 -7.55
C PHE A 105 -24.18 19.78 -6.73
N LEU A 106 -23.63 18.64 -6.27
CA LEU A 106 -24.36 17.69 -5.42
C LEU A 106 -24.82 18.37 -4.12
N PHE A 107 -23.92 19.05 -3.42
CA PHE A 107 -24.26 19.75 -2.16
C PHE A 107 -25.27 20.86 -2.37
N ASN A 108 -25.13 21.67 -3.42
CA ASN A 108 -26.09 22.73 -3.71
C ASN A 108 -27.48 22.17 -4.02
N SER A 109 -27.56 21.05 -4.73
CA SER A 109 -28.81 20.40 -5.06
C SER A 109 -29.49 19.82 -3.80
N LEU A 110 -28.72 19.17 -2.91
CA LEU A 110 -29.25 18.68 -1.63
C LEU A 110 -29.71 19.83 -0.73
N ASN A 111 -28.93 20.90 -0.61
CA ASN A 111 -29.32 22.08 0.18
C ASN A 111 -30.60 22.75 -0.39
N ALA A 112 -30.75 22.82 -1.71
CA ALA A 112 -32.00 23.29 -2.32
C ALA A 112 -33.18 22.37 -1.98
N GLY A 113 -32.95 21.05 -1.93
CA GLY A 113 -33.95 20.07 -1.48
C GLY A 113 -34.37 20.29 -0.02
N VAL A 114 -33.42 20.58 0.87
CA VAL A 114 -33.69 20.96 2.27
C VAL A 114 -34.61 22.19 2.33
N GLN A 115 -34.26 23.25 1.57
CA GLN A 115 -35.06 24.47 1.55
C GLN A 115 -36.47 24.23 1.04
N LEU A 116 -36.66 23.46 -0.02
CA LEU A 116 -37.99 23.08 -0.52
C LEU A 116 -38.79 22.30 0.52
N ALA A 117 -38.18 21.32 1.16
CA ALA A 117 -38.83 20.54 2.21
C ALA A 117 -39.27 21.42 3.41
N MET A 118 -38.45 22.43 3.77
CA MET A 118 -38.82 23.40 4.79
C MET A 118 -40.02 24.28 4.36
N MET A 119 -40.05 24.72 3.10
CA MET A 119 -41.16 25.52 2.57
C MET A 119 -42.47 24.76 2.51
N GLU A 120 -42.42 23.43 2.41
CA GLU A 120 -43.58 22.53 2.37
C GLU A 120 -43.95 21.97 3.75
N ASP A 121 -43.34 22.45 4.83
CA ASP A 121 -43.46 21.93 6.21
C ASP A 121 -43.24 20.40 6.32
N ALA A 122 -42.37 19.86 5.41
CA ALA A 122 -42.05 18.45 5.34
C ALA A 122 -40.83 18.09 6.22
N GLU A 123 -41.00 18.14 7.53
CA GLU A 123 -39.92 17.99 8.52
C GLU A 123 -39.10 16.71 8.30
N LYS A 124 -39.75 15.56 8.09
CA LYS A 124 -39.05 14.30 7.86
C LYS A 124 -38.19 14.31 6.60
N THR A 125 -38.66 14.92 5.52
CA THR A 125 -37.93 15.07 4.27
C THR A 125 -36.76 16.01 4.45
N CYS A 126 -36.94 17.10 5.20
CA CYS A 126 -35.88 18.03 5.53
C CYS A 126 -34.73 17.32 6.25
N ILE A 127 -35.01 16.61 7.34
CA ILE A 127 -34.00 15.86 8.10
C ILE A 127 -33.32 14.79 7.22
N PHE A 128 -34.07 14.07 6.38
CA PHE A 128 -33.50 13.04 5.50
C PHE A 128 -32.50 13.64 4.50
N VAL A 129 -32.87 14.73 3.83
CA VAL A 129 -31.98 15.36 2.83
C VAL A 129 -30.78 16.03 3.50
N GLU A 130 -30.94 16.58 4.70
CA GLU A 130 -29.84 17.12 5.50
C GLU A 130 -28.81 16.02 5.88
N LYS A 131 -29.31 14.90 6.41
CA LYS A 131 -28.47 13.72 6.73
C LYS A 131 -27.76 13.16 5.50
N MET A 132 -28.42 13.14 4.33
CA MET A 132 -27.77 12.79 3.07
C MET A 132 -26.66 13.79 2.70
N ALA A 133 -26.90 15.08 2.81
CA ALA A 133 -25.92 16.11 2.49
C ALA A 133 -24.68 15.97 3.38
N ASP A 134 -24.85 15.74 4.68
CA ASP A 134 -23.76 15.54 5.63
C ASP A 134 -22.96 14.25 5.35
N PHE A 135 -23.66 13.17 5.07
CA PHE A 135 -23.05 11.90 4.68
C PHE A 135 -22.17 12.05 3.44
N PHE A 136 -22.69 12.66 2.36
CA PHE A 136 -21.89 12.89 1.16
C PHE A 136 -20.74 13.87 1.39
N ARG A 137 -20.94 14.91 2.21
CA ARG A 137 -19.89 15.89 2.56
C ARG A 137 -18.74 15.21 3.27
N TYR A 138 -19.01 14.30 4.20
CA TYR A 138 -17.99 13.54 4.90
C TYR A 138 -17.21 12.65 3.91
N ASN A 139 -17.89 11.85 3.09
CA ASN A 139 -17.29 10.91 2.15
C ASN A 139 -16.43 11.60 1.06
N VAL A 140 -16.83 12.80 0.61
CA VAL A 140 -16.09 13.54 -0.43
C VAL A 140 -14.87 14.28 0.15
N LYS A 141 -14.99 14.83 1.36
CA LYS A 141 -13.95 15.68 1.96
C LYS A 141 -12.76 14.91 2.56
N LYS A 142 -12.97 13.73 3.09
CA LYS A 142 -12.02 13.05 3.99
C LYS A 142 -11.32 11.83 3.42
N GLY A 143 -10.95 11.83 2.14
CA GLY A 143 -10.27 10.67 1.54
C GLY A 143 -8.92 10.26 2.16
N LEU A 144 -8.17 11.20 2.78
CA LEU A 144 -6.80 10.96 3.30
C LEU A 144 -6.47 11.74 4.58
N GLU A 145 -7.42 12.50 5.15
CA GLU A 145 -7.20 13.32 6.34
C GLU A 145 -7.62 12.55 7.61
N ASP A 146 -7.03 12.90 8.75
CA ASP A 146 -7.47 12.38 10.04
C ASP A 146 -8.85 12.91 10.41
N ALA A 147 -9.63 12.08 11.10
CA ALA A 147 -10.92 12.43 11.65
C ALA A 147 -10.93 12.24 13.18
N SER A 148 -11.79 12.94 13.90
CA SER A 148 -12.09 12.56 15.27
C SER A 148 -13.03 11.34 15.28
N LEU A 149 -12.98 10.54 16.34
CA LEU A 149 -13.93 9.43 16.52
C LEU A 149 -15.39 9.94 16.53
N GLY A 150 -15.63 11.16 17.02
CA GLY A 150 -16.94 11.80 16.98
C GLY A 150 -17.42 12.09 15.56
N GLU A 151 -16.51 12.53 14.65
CA GLU A 151 -16.83 12.72 13.23
C GLU A 151 -17.15 11.40 12.55
N GLU A 152 -16.37 10.34 12.80
CA GLU A 152 -16.60 8.97 12.29
C GLU A 152 -17.96 8.43 12.76
N LEU A 153 -18.27 8.61 14.07
CA LEU A 153 -19.53 8.18 14.65
C LEU A 153 -20.71 8.92 14.02
N THR A 154 -20.58 10.23 13.82
CA THR A 154 -21.63 11.05 13.18
C THR A 154 -21.89 10.57 11.74
N ALA A 155 -20.85 10.22 10.99
CA ALA A 155 -20.98 9.67 9.64
C ALA A 155 -21.75 8.35 9.64
N VAL A 156 -21.46 7.45 10.59
CA VAL A 156 -22.18 6.19 10.78
C VAL A 156 -23.65 6.44 11.14
N GLU A 157 -23.95 7.35 12.04
CA GLU A 157 -25.32 7.68 12.43
C GLU A 157 -26.14 8.23 11.26
N ASN A 158 -25.54 9.11 10.45
CA ASN A 158 -26.16 9.63 9.24
C ASN A 158 -26.44 8.49 8.22
N TYR A 159 -25.50 7.58 8.04
CA TYR A 159 -25.67 6.41 7.18
C TYR A 159 -26.82 5.51 7.65
N ILE A 160 -26.84 5.14 8.92
CA ILE A 160 -27.90 4.32 9.51
C ILE A 160 -29.27 5.01 9.41
N TYR A 161 -29.34 6.32 9.64
CA TYR A 161 -30.60 7.07 9.49
C TYR A 161 -31.12 6.98 8.04
N ILE A 162 -30.25 7.19 7.04
CA ILE A 162 -30.62 7.09 5.62
C ILE A 162 -31.15 5.70 5.29
N LEU A 163 -30.47 4.66 5.78
CA LEU A 163 -30.88 3.28 5.56
C LEU A 163 -32.23 2.94 6.24
N ASN A 164 -32.45 3.41 7.46
CA ASN A 164 -33.71 3.19 8.17
C ASN A 164 -34.90 3.85 7.48
N VAL A 165 -34.70 5.01 6.86
CA VAL A 165 -35.74 5.61 6.01
C VAL A 165 -36.03 4.75 4.78
N ARG A 166 -34.96 4.19 4.16
CA ARG A 166 -35.09 3.37 2.95
C ARG A 166 -35.70 1.98 3.21
N PHE A 167 -35.36 1.38 4.35
CA PHE A 167 -35.77 0.01 4.72
C PHE A 167 -36.89 -0.01 5.79
N ALA A 168 -37.65 1.08 5.92
CA ALA A 168 -38.83 1.19 6.81
C ALA A 168 -38.55 0.87 8.30
N GLY A 169 -37.29 1.03 8.75
CA GLY A 169 -36.90 0.85 10.15
C GLY A 169 -36.45 -0.56 10.55
N ASP A 170 -36.15 -1.42 9.58
CA ASP A 170 -35.79 -2.82 9.85
C ASP A 170 -34.37 -2.99 10.45
N ILE A 171 -33.58 -1.91 10.58
CA ILE A 171 -32.22 -1.96 11.12
C ILE A 171 -32.20 -1.44 12.54
N HIS A 172 -31.99 -2.32 13.51
CA HIS A 172 -31.80 -1.97 14.91
C HIS A 172 -30.32 -1.69 15.21
N PHE A 173 -29.94 -0.41 15.19
CA PHE A 173 -28.60 0.05 15.52
C PHE A 173 -28.52 0.53 16.97
N THR A 174 -27.59 -0.02 17.72
CA THR A 174 -27.29 0.37 19.12
C THR A 174 -25.84 0.81 19.22
N LYS A 175 -25.59 1.93 19.91
CA LYS A 175 -24.26 2.42 20.20
C LYS A 175 -23.98 2.44 21.71
N LYS A 176 -22.77 2.10 22.12
CA LYS A 176 -22.20 2.28 23.46
C LYS A 176 -20.84 2.94 23.31
N VAL A 177 -20.72 4.15 23.75
CA VAL A 177 -19.59 5.01 23.40
C VAL A 177 -19.05 5.68 24.65
N ASP A 178 -17.73 5.66 24.80
CA ASP A 178 -17.03 6.45 25.81
C ASP A 178 -16.81 7.86 25.27
N GLU A 179 -17.61 8.82 25.78
CA GLU A 179 -17.58 10.22 25.36
C GLU A 179 -16.20 10.88 25.59
N SER A 180 -15.40 10.36 26.52
CA SER A 180 -14.10 10.95 26.86
C SER A 180 -13.05 10.85 25.77
N ILE A 181 -13.27 9.97 24.77
CA ILE A 181 -12.32 9.70 23.68
C ILE A 181 -12.82 10.14 22.31
N MET A 182 -13.94 10.83 22.24
CA MET A 182 -14.53 11.26 20.95
C MET A 182 -13.67 12.25 20.17
N GLU A 183 -12.83 13.01 20.84
CA GLU A 183 -11.86 13.92 20.22
C GLU A 183 -10.56 13.24 19.77
N CYS A 184 -10.37 11.93 20.08
CA CYS A 184 -9.20 11.21 19.63
C CYS A 184 -9.16 11.13 18.10
N ARG A 185 -7.98 11.38 17.54
CA ARG A 185 -7.76 11.35 16.09
C ARG A 185 -7.49 9.94 15.63
N VAL A 186 -8.15 9.57 14.54
CA VAL A 186 -8.02 8.27 13.86
C VAL A 186 -7.97 8.53 12.35
N PRO A 187 -7.47 7.58 11.55
CA PRO A 187 -7.62 7.68 10.09
C PRO A 187 -9.10 7.78 9.73
N SER A 188 -9.44 8.66 8.81
CA SER A 188 -10.83 8.81 8.35
C SER A 188 -11.35 7.57 7.64
N MET A 189 -12.67 7.37 7.65
CA MET A 189 -13.37 6.28 6.98
C MET A 189 -12.95 4.89 7.46
N ILE A 190 -12.89 4.70 8.79
CA ILE A 190 -12.65 3.39 9.41
C ILE A 190 -13.94 2.78 9.97
N LEU A 191 -14.83 3.58 10.61
CA LEU A 191 -16.07 3.05 11.20
C LEU A 191 -17.15 2.78 10.16
N GLN A 192 -17.33 3.67 9.20
CA GLN A 192 -18.36 3.55 8.18
C GLN A 192 -18.27 2.25 7.39
N PRO A 193 -17.10 1.82 6.84
CA PRO A 193 -17.00 0.55 6.11
C PRO A 193 -17.31 -0.68 6.97
N LEU A 194 -17.02 -0.65 8.26
CA LEU A 194 -17.35 -1.75 9.18
C LEU A 194 -18.87 -1.92 9.32
N VAL A 195 -19.56 -0.79 9.52
CA VAL A 195 -21.02 -0.78 9.64
C VAL A 195 -21.68 -1.08 8.29
N GLU A 196 -21.13 -0.58 7.17
CA GLU A 196 -21.59 -0.94 5.82
C GLU A 196 -21.49 -2.45 5.56
N ASN A 197 -20.39 -3.09 5.98
CA ASN A 197 -20.23 -4.53 5.89
C ASN A 197 -21.27 -5.27 6.75
N ALA A 198 -21.49 -4.85 7.98
CA ALA A 198 -22.50 -5.42 8.86
C ALA A 198 -23.91 -5.33 8.24
N VAL A 199 -24.24 -4.19 7.61
CA VAL A 199 -25.54 -4.03 6.93
C VAL A 199 -25.61 -4.89 5.67
N ASN A 200 -24.67 -4.71 4.72
CA ASN A 200 -24.79 -5.28 3.38
C ASN A 200 -24.58 -6.80 3.38
N HIS A 201 -23.70 -7.31 4.22
CA HIS A 201 -23.30 -8.72 4.24
C HIS A 201 -23.79 -9.46 5.46
N GLY A 202 -23.92 -8.77 6.58
CA GLY A 202 -24.46 -9.35 7.80
C GLY A 202 -25.97 -9.48 7.75
N ILE A 203 -26.68 -8.36 7.86
CA ILE A 203 -28.14 -8.35 8.15
C ILE A 203 -29.03 -8.18 6.92
N ARG A 204 -28.49 -7.84 5.76
CA ARG A 204 -29.28 -7.75 4.53
C ARG A 204 -29.67 -9.15 4.06
N ASN A 205 -30.98 -9.37 3.77
CA ASN A 205 -31.52 -10.66 3.33
C ASN A 205 -31.43 -11.78 4.40
N ILE A 206 -31.66 -11.44 5.66
CA ILE A 206 -31.96 -12.41 6.73
C ILE A 206 -33.46 -12.42 7.01
N ASP A 207 -33.98 -13.54 7.53
CA ASP A 207 -35.40 -13.72 7.83
C ASP A 207 -35.76 -13.31 9.27
N TRP A 208 -34.83 -12.72 10.00
CA TRP A 208 -35.02 -12.21 11.36
C TRP A 208 -34.58 -10.74 11.48
N GLU A 209 -34.91 -10.14 12.61
CA GLU A 209 -34.62 -8.75 12.90
C GLU A 209 -33.10 -8.48 12.92
N GLY A 210 -32.62 -7.59 12.03
CA GLY A 210 -31.21 -7.23 11.93
C GLY A 210 -30.78 -6.30 13.06
N LYS A 211 -29.72 -6.68 13.80
CA LYS A 211 -29.18 -5.90 14.91
C LYS A 211 -27.69 -5.63 14.70
N ILE A 212 -27.30 -4.38 14.91
CA ILE A 212 -25.91 -3.94 14.86
C ILE A 212 -25.59 -3.23 16.17
N LEU A 213 -24.52 -3.63 16.82
CA LEU A 213 -23.98 -3.01 18.01
C LEU A 213 -22.62 -2.42 17.70
N LEU A 214 -22.45 -1.11 17.92
CA LEU A 214 -21.18 -0.41 17.89
C LEU A 214 -20.77 -0.06 19.32
N GLU A 215 -19.63 -0.58 19.78
CA GLU A 215 -19.05 -0.25 21.08
C GLU A 215 -17.70 0.44 20.86
N ILE A 216 -17.47 1.57 21.52
CA ILE A 216 -16.22 2.32 21.50
C ILE A 216 -15.80 2.57 22.94
N THR A 217 -14.66 2.01 23.35
CA THR A 217 -14.19 2.05 24.74
C THR A 217 -12.74 2.53 24.80
N GLY A 218 -12.47 3.52 25.65
CA GLY A 218 -11.11 3.95 25.95
C GLY A 218 -10.45 3.00 26.96
N LEU A 219 -9.27 2.48 26.62
CA LEU A 219 -8.35 1.81 27.51
C LEU A 219 -7.20 2.76 27.86
N GLU A 220 -6.30 2.37 28.78
CA GLU A 220 -5.17 3.22 29.19
C GLU A 220 -4.35 3.68 27.96
N ASP A 221 -3.89 2.71 27.14
CA ASP A 221 -3.01 2.96 25.99
C ASP A 221 -3.69 2.77 24.64
N ASN A 222 -4.91 2.23 24.61
CA ASN A 222 -5.58 1.85 23.38
C ASN A 222 -7.04 2.33 23.35
N ILE A 223 -7.60 2.35 22.16
CA ILE A 223 -9.02 2.51 21.89
C ILE A 223 -9.51 1.18 21.33
N LEU A 224 -10.51 0.61 21.96
CA LEU A 224 -11.17 -0.61 21.50
C LEU A 224 -12.47 -0.23 20.80
N ILE A 225 -12.58 -0.58 19.52
CA ILE A 225 -13.79 -0.40 18.73
C ILE A 225 -14.30 -1.77 18.33
N ARG A 226 -15.57 -2.02 18.60
CA ARG A 226 -16.22 -3.30 18.30
C ARG A 226 -17.49 -3.04 17.50
N VAL A 227 -17.60 -3.68 16.34
CA VAL A 227 -18.84 -3.72 15.54
C VAL A 227 -19.31 -5.16 15.50
N LYS A 228 -20.51 -5.40 15.99
CA LYS A 228 -21.13 -6.73 16.04
C LYS A 228 -22.48 -6.72 15.37
N ASP A 229 -22.72 -7.65 14.47
CA ASP A 229 -24.01 -7.93 13.88
C ASP A 229 -24.53 -9.32 14.30
N ASN A 230 -25.83 -9.55 14.09
CA ASN A 230 -26.49 -10.84 14.28
C ASN A 230 -26.86 -11.50 12.94
N GLY A 231 -26.09 -11.21 11.89
CA GLY A 231 -26.41 -11.60 10.53
C GLY A 231 -25.94 -13.00 10.13
N LYS A 232 -25.60 -13.15 8.85
CA LYS A 232 -25.26 -14.44 8.23
C LYS A 232 -23.95 -15.06 8.74
N GLY A 233 -23.06 -14.27 9.36
CA GLY A 233 -21.75 -14.74 9.77
C GLY A 233 -20.80 -15.00 8.59
N MET A 234 -19.61 -15.52 8.90
CA MET A 234 -18.58 -15.88 7.92
C MET A 234 -17.96 -17.25 8.25
N SER A 235 -17.52 -17.98 7.23
CA SER A 235 -16.69 -19.16 7.41
C SER A 235 -15.26 -18.77 7.81
N GLU A 236 -14.53 -19.68 8.47
CA GLU A 236 -13.13 -19.45 8.80
C GLU A 236 -12.25 -19.19 7.57
N GLU A 237 -12.55 -19.85 6.44
CA GLU A 237 -11.84 -19.63 5.18
C GLU A 237 -12.03 -18.18 4.70
N ARG A 238 -13.27 -17.69 4.75
CA ARG A 238 -13.60 -16.32 4.35
C ARG A 238 -12.94 -15.27 5.25
N ILE A 239 -12.86 -15.52 6.56
CA ILE A 239 -12.15 -14.64 7.50
C ILE A 239 -10.66 -14.55 7.13
N ARG A 240 -10.02 -15.69 6.82
CA ARG A 240 -8.61 -15.71 6.39
C ARG A 240 -8.39 -14.95 5.09
N GLU A 241 -9.23 -15.17 4.08
CA GLU A 241 -9.16 -14.43 2.81
C GLU A 241 -9.23 -12.91 3.00
N VAL A 242 -10.14 -12.45 3.88
CA VAL A 242 -10.29 -11.02 4.20
C VAL A 242 -9.08 -10.48 4.93
N LEU A 243 -8.50 -11.21 5.88
CA LEU A 243 -7.34 -10.75 6.66
C LEU A 243 -6.03 -10.81 5.85
N ASP A 244 -5.86 -11.83 5.00
CA ASP A 244 -4.65 -12.01 4.20
C ASP A 244 -4.62 -11.12 2.93
N GLY A 245 -5.73 -10.45 2.60
CA GLY A 245 -5.84 -9.62 1.39
C GLY A 245 -5.77 -10.42 0.08
N CYS A 246 -5.80 -11.76 0.16
CA CYS A 246 -5.76 -12.67 -0.97
C CYS A 246 -7.16 -12.87 -1.56
N MET A 247 -7.69 -11.87 -2.28
CA MET A 247 -8.86 -12.07 -3.12
C MET A 247 -8.41 -12.41 -4.53
N GLU A 248 -8.57 -13.65 -4.95
CA GLU A 248 -8.57 -13.99 -6.37
C GLU A 248 -9.77 -13.29 -7.01
N ASP A 249 -9.47 -12.49 -8.03
CA ASP A 249 -10.45 -11.80 -8.89
C ASP A 249 -11.16 -12.86 -9.75
N THR A 250 -12.00 -13.68 -9.12
CA THR A 250 -12.89 -14.60 -9.83
C THR A 250 -14.00 -13.74 -10.41
N GLY A 251 -13.89 -13.45 -11.70
CA GLY A 251 -14.72 -12.53 -12.51
C GLY A 251 -16.23 -12.76 -12.56
N GLU A 252 -16.82 -13.38 -11.58
CA GLU A 252 -18.24 -13.39 -11.29
C GLU A 252 -18.50 -12.28 -10.26
N GLN A 253 -19.58 -11.53 -10.42
CA GLN A 253 -20.05 -10.43 -9.56
C GLN A 253 -19.99 -10.79 -8.06
N SER A 254 -18.77 -11.02 -7.54
CA SER A 254 -18.52 -11.31 -6.14
C SER A 254 -18.58 -10.00 -5.37
N ASP A 255 -19.54 -9.96 -4.47
CA ASP A 255 -19.82 -8.96 -3.47
C ASP A 255 -18.58 -8.16 -3.03
N SER A 256 -18.68 -6.84 -3.08
CA SER A 256 -17.64 -5.81 -2.77
C SER A 256 -17.07 -5.86 -1.34
N THR A 257 -17.31 -6.93 -0.58
CA THR A 257 -16.98 -7.11 0.85
C THR A 257 -15.49 -7.03 1.16
N GLY A 258 -14.66 -7.60 0.28
CA GLY A 258 -13.22 -7.68 0.56
C GLY A 258 -12.49 -6.37 0.32
N VAL A 259 -12.93 -5.58 -0.63
CA VAL A 259 -12.26 -4.31 -0.98
C VAL A 259 -12.40 -3.29 0.15
N GLY A 260 -13.58 -3.20 0.78
CA GLY A 260 -13.83 -2.26 1.87
C GLY A 260 -13.02 -2.56 3.12
N MET A 261 -12.97 -3.83 3.55
CA MET A 261 -12.23 -4.25 4.74
C MET A 261 -10.72 -4.16 4.55
N ASN A 262 -10.20 -4.60 3.40
CA ASN A 262 -8.77 -4.51 3.08
C ASN A 262 -8.29 -3.05 3.04
N ASN A 263 -9.13 -2.12 2.58
CA ASN A 263 -8.82 -0.70 2.63
C ASN A 263 -8.72 -0.18 4.07
N VAL A 264 -9.59 -0.63 4.97
CA VAL A 264 -9.53 -0.28 6.41
C VAL A 264 -8.25 -0.84 7.03
N ILE A 265 -7.95 -2.13 6.83
CA ILE A 265 -6.75 -2.79 7.35
C ILE A 265 -5.49 -2.06 6.89
N SER A 266 -5.33 -1.88 5.59
CA SER A 266 -4.16 -1.21 5.00
C SER A 266 -4.00 0.24 5.50
N ARG A 267 -5.11 0.96 5.66
CA ARG A 267 -5.11 2.34 6.17
C ARG A 267 -4.68 2.40 7.63
N LEU A 268 -5.16 1.48 8.47
CA LEU A 268 -4.78 1.38 9.87
C LEU A 268 -3.29 1.01 10.02
N GLU A 269 -2.82 0.03 9.26
CA GLU A 269 -1.42 -0.39 9.27
C GLU A 269 -0.49 0.75 8.83
N LEU A 270 -0.86 1.49 7.79
CA LEU A 270 -0.09 2.64 7.30
C LEU A 270 -0.05 3.79 8.32
N TYR A 271 -1.18 4.06 8.99
CA TYR A 271 -1.30 5.17 9.92
C TYR A 271 -0.54 4.94 11.23
N TYR A 272 -0.68 3.73 11.80
CA TYR A 272 -0.08 3.37 13.09
C TYR A 272 1.27 2.69 12.98
N ASP A 273 1.74 2.35 11.77
CA ASP A 273 2.94 1.54 11.51
C ASP A 273 2.96 0.23 12.33
N LYS A 274 1.79 -0.39 12.45
CA LYS A 274 1.55 -1.63 13.21
C LYS A 274 0.65 -2.58 12.45
N LYS A 275 0.92 -3.86 12.60
CA LYS A 275 0.08 -4.96 12.07
C LYS A 275 -0.86 -5.51 13.14
N ASN A 276 -1.82 -6.32 12.71
CA ASN A 276 -2.76 -7.02 13.61
C ASN A 276 -3.62 -6.08 14.47
N LEU A 277 -4.02 -4.93 13.91
CA LEU A 277 -4.93 -3.99 14.58
C LEU A 277 -6.41 -4.40 14.44
N VAL A 278 -6.70 -5.35 13.57
CA VAL A 278 -8.06 -5.82 13.24
C VAL A 278 -8.19 -7.30 13.54
N GLU A 279 -9.25 -7.66 14.24
CA GLU A 279 -9.63 -9.04 14.53
C GLU A 279 -11.08 -9.25 14.06
N ILE A 280 -11.35 -10.39 13.42
CA ILE A 280 -12.67 -10.76 12.93
C ILE A 280 -13.05 -12.08 13.58
N ASN A 281 -14.18 -12.09 14.27
CA ASN A 281 -14.73 -13.25 14.94
C ASN A 281 -16.12 -13.57 14.39
N SER A 282 -16.32 -14.77 13.91
CA SER A 282 -17.64 -15.29 13.55
C SER A 282 -17.75 -16.74 14.00
N PRO A 283 -18.72 -17.07 14.86
CA PRO A 283 -18.88 -18.46 15.33
C PRO A 283 -19.35 -19.44 14.24
N GLY A 284 -19.74 -18.94 13.09
CA GLY A 284 -20.21 -19.73 11.96
C GLY A 284 -21.38 -19.07 11.22
N GLU A 285 -21.95 -19.81 10.26
CA GLU A 285 -23.06 -19.33 9.46
C GLU A 285 -24.30 -19.05 10.34
N ASN A 286 -24.96 -17.93 10.07
CA ASN A 286 -26.15 -17.41 10.78
C ASN A 286 -25.92 -17.08 12.27
N MET A 287 -24.67 -16.91 12.68
CA MET A 287 -24.31 -16.56 14.05
C MET A 287 -23.78 -15.13 14.20
N GLY A 288 -23.81 -14.35 13.10
CA GLY A 288 -23.32 -12.98 13.07
C GLY A 288 -21.80 -12.87 12.98
N THR A 289 -21.34 -11.64 12.90
CA THR A 289 -19.91 -11.30 12.83
C THR A 289 -19.58 -10.23 13.87
N GLU A 290 -18.42 -10.32 14.45
CA GLU A 290 -17.85 -9.32 15.35
C GLU A 290 -16.48 -8.91 14.81
N ILE A 291 -16.32 -7.61 14.53
CA ILE A 291 -15.08 -7.00 14.09
C ILE A 291 -14.56 -6.13 15.23
N ILE A 292 -13.30 -6.32 15.59
CA ILE A 292 -12.64 -5.63 16.71
C ILE A 292 -11.44 -4.87 16.16
N LEU A 293 -11.37 -3.56 16.40
CA LEU A 293 -10.20 -2.75 16.17
C LEU A 293 -9.56 -2.40 17.50
N THR A 294 -8.24 -2.62 17.61
CA THR A 294 -7.44 -2.22 18.77
C THR A 294 -6.45 -1.15 18.31
N LEU A 295 -6.79 0.12 18.54
CA LEU A 295 -6.04 1.26 18.05
C LEU A 295 -5.24 1.91 19.18
N PRO A 296 -3.95 2.28 18.97
CA PRO A 296 -3.21 3.07 19.96
C PRO A 296 -3.89 4.41 20.23
N ARG A 297 -3.99 4.81 21.50
CA ARG A 297 -4.60 6.08 21.91
C ARG A 297 -3.78 7.30 21.52
N THR A 298 -2.48 7.13 21.38
CA THR A 298 -1.54 8.12 20.87
C THR A 298 -1.28 7.83 19.40
N GLY A 299 -2.13 8.33 18.53
CA GLY A 299 -1.98 8.28 17.07
C GLY A 299 -1.48 9.60 16.54
N GLY A 300 -0.30 9.60 15.88
CA GLY A 300 0.06 10.66 14.95
C GLY A 300 0.67 11.94 15.54
N GLU A 301 1.72 11.82 16.38
CA GLU A 301 2.80 12.80 16.33
C GLU A 301 3.75 12.37 15.19
N LYS A 302 3.50 12.87 14.00
CA LYS A 302 4.51 12.96 12.92
C LYS A 302 4.48 14.36 12.35
#